data_2de17dea6af3d19d23b9e306bb4b6b21
#
_entry.id   2de17dea6af3d19d23b9e306bb4b6b21
#
_cell.length_a   1.000
_cell.length_b   1.000
_cell.length_c   1.000
_cell.angle_alpha   90.00
_cell.angle_beta   90.00
_cell.angle_gamma   90.00
#
_symmetry.space_group_name_H-M   'P 1'
#
loop_
_entity.id
_entity.type
_entity.pdbx_description
1 polymer ?
#
loop_
_entity_poly.entity_id
_entity_poly.type
_entity_poly.pdbx_seq_one_letter_code
_entity_poly.pdbx_strand_id
1 'polypeptide(L)'
;MILGVGIDLVSVGRIEHLMSQFGEKFPQKIFTKSEIQRAQNIKISADNFLPRALFYAKRFAAKEAFAKALGLGIGRGVDFADIEISNDDLGAPKINLLNDKEKFVKKHFACENFAIHLSITDENPLASAIVIIDKIS
;
A
#
# COMPACT_ATOMS: atom_id res chain seq x y z
N MET A 1 -14.80 -10.50 -14.01
CA MET A 1 -14.40 -9.45 -15.00
C MET A 1 -13.46 -8.47 -14.31
N ILE A 2 -12.31 -8.25 -14.87
CA ILE A 2 -11.34 -7.28 -14.34
C ILE A 2 -11.88 -5.86 -14.52
N LEU A 3 -11.96 -5.13 -13.41
CA LEU A 3 -12.41 -3.75 -13.38
C LEU A 3 -11.26 -2.76 -13.49
N GLY A 4 -10.10 -3.11 -12.94
CA GLY A 4 -8.93 -2.25 -12.98
C GLY A 4 -7.65 -2.99 -12.63
N VAL A 5 -6.55 -2.48 -13.15
CA VAL A 5 -5.20 -3.00 -12.88
C VAL A 5 -4.31 -1.81 -12.56
N GLY A 6 -3.51 -1.93 -11.52
CA GLY A 6 -2.52 -0.92 -11.14
C GLY A 6 -1.19 -1.56 -10.81
N ILE A 7 -0.14 -0.89 -11.18
CA ILE A 7 1.23 -1.30 -10.85
C ILE A 7 2.01 -0.08 -10.38
N ASP A 8 2.88 -0.28 -9.41
CA ASP A 8 3.76 0.77 -8.92
C ASP A 8 5.14 0.21 -8.64
N LEU A 9 6.14 1.04 -8.87
CA LEU A 9 7.54 0.74 -8.63
C LEU A 9 8.14 1.84 -7.77
N VAL A 10 8.77 1.46 -6.67
CA VAL A 10 9.30 2.41 -5.69
C VAL A 10 10.77 2.11 -5.43
N SER A 11 11.58 3.16 -5.41
CA SER A 11 12.95 3.08 -4.93
C SER A 11 12.96 3.08 -3.40
N VAL A 12 13.59 2.07 -2.80
CA VAL A 12 13.74 2.00 -1.34
C VAL A 12 14.57 3.19 -0.83
N GLY A 13 15.57 3.63 -1.61
CA GLY A 13 16.38 4.80 -1.29
C GLY A 13 15.56 6.09 -1.16
N ARG A 14 14.53 6.25 -1.98
CA ARG A 14 13.59 7.37 -1.86
C ARG A 14 12.86 7.36 -0.51
N ILE A 15 12.42 6.18 -0.08
CA ILE A 15 11.76 6.03 1.22
C ILE A 15 12.73 6.32 2.37
N GLU A 16 13.96 5.81 2.29
CA GLU A 16 15.00 6.11 3.28
C GLU A 16 15.24 7.62 3.39
N HIS A 17 15.30 8.30 2.24
CA HIS A 17 15.50 9.75 2.19
C HIS A 17 14.34 10.50 2.86
N LEU A 18 13.09 10.10 2.58
CA LEU A 18 11.92 10.71 3.19
C LEU A 18 11.87 10.47 4.71
N MET A 19 12.23 9.27 5.16
CA MET A 19 12.33 8.96 6.58
C MET A 19 13.40 9.81 7.27
N SER A 20 14.55 9.98 6.63
CA SER A 20 15.64 10.80 7.14
C SER A 20 15.27 12.28 7.20
N GLN A 21 14.58 12.79 6.18
CA GLN A 21 14.25 14.22 6.07
C GLN A 21 13.08 14.62 6.97
N PHE A 22 12.05 13.79 7.06
CA PHE A 22 10.79 14.13 7.74
C PHE A 22 10.57 13.38 9.06
N GLY A 23 11.39 12.38 9.37
CA GLY A 23 11.23 11.58 10.58
C GLY A 23 9.85 10.93 10.65
N GLU A 24 9.23 10.96 11.82
CA GLU A 24 7.92 10.34 12.07
C GLU A 24 6.78 10.99 11.27
N LYS A 25 6.95 12.20 10.78
CA LYS A 25 5.93 12.87 9.97
C LYS A 25 5.67 12.16 8.66
N PHE A 26 6.69 11.51 8.08
CA PHE A 26 6.53 10.79 6.83
C PHE A 26 5.60 9.58 6.99
N PRO A 27 5.88 8.60 7.89
CA PRO A 27 4.97 7.47 8.03
C PRO A 27 3.57 7.89 8.50
N GLN A 28 3.43 8.89 9.35
CA GLN A 28 2.13 9.34 9.83
C GLN A 28 1.22 9.87 8.72
N LYS A 29 1.78 10.40 7.65
CA LYS A 29 1.02 10.88 6.49
C LYS A 29 0.51 9.77 5.59
N ILE A 30 1.25 8.67 5.49
CA ILE A 30 1.07 7.64 4.47
C ILE A 30 0.45 6.38 5.06
N PHE A 31 0.84 6.01 6.28
CA PHE A 31 0.58 4.71 6.85
C PHE A 31 -0.40 4.77 8.01
N THR A 32 -1.15 3.71 8.21
CA THR A 32 -2.07 3.58 9.33
C THR A 32 -1.28 3.32 10.62
N LYS A 33 -1.93 3.53 11.77
CA LYS A 33 -1.31 3.23 13.07
C LYS A 33 -0.83 1.79 13.17
N SER A 34 -1.62 0.86 12.66
CA SER A 34 -1.27 -0.57 12.63
C SER A 34 -0.02 -0.82 11.79
N GLU A 35 0.07 -0.22 10.61
CA GLU A 35 1.25 -0.34 9.75
C GLU A 35 2.49 0.25 10.40
N ILE A 36 2.37 1.41 11.02
CA ILE A 36 3.48 2.07 11.73
C ILE A 36 3.94 1.20 12.90
N GLN A 37 3.02 0.66 13.68
CA GLN A 37 3.37 -0.21 14.80
C GLN A 37 4.15 -1.44 14.35
N ARG A 38 3.72 -2.06 13.25
CA ARG A 38 4.43 -3.20 12.68
C ARG A 38 5.82 -2.82 12.21
N ALA A 39 5.97 -1.65 11.59
CA ALA A 39 7.27 -1.13 11.17
C ALA A 39 8.19 -0.91 12.35
N GLN A 40 7.68 -0.36 13.44
CA GLN A 40 8.45 -0.11 14.67
C GLN A 40 8.92 -1.39 15.35
N ASN A 41 8.21 -2.50 15.16
CA ASN A 41 8.60 -3.80 15.68
C ASN A 41 9.75 -4.45 14.90
N ILE A 42 10.10 -3.91 13.73
CA ILE A 42 11.25 -4.38 12.95
C ILE A 42 12.50 -3.86 13.63
N LYS A 43 13.42 -4.79 13.96
CA LYS A 43 14.69 -4.44 14.57
C LYS A 43 15.56 -3.68 13.57
N ILE A 44 16.01 -2.51 13.97
CA ILE A 44 16.95 -1.69 13.20
C ILE A 44 18.13 -1.31 14.11
N SER A 45 19.28 -1.07 13.51
CA SER A 45 20.41 -0.47 14.18
C SER A 45 20.51 1.01 13.82
N ALA A 46 21.32 1.78 14.57
CA ALA A 46 21.55 3.19 14.30
C ALA A 46 22.05 3.45 12.86
N ASP A 47 22.72 2.45 12.27
CA ASP A 47 23.36 2.57 10.96
C ASP A 47 22.58 1.85 9.85
N ASN A 48 21.46 1.20 10.17
CA ASN A 48 20.74 0.41 9.17
C ASN A 48 19.21 0.52 9.32
N PHE A 49 18.64 1.45 8.57
CA PHE A 49 17.18 1.64 8.46
C PHE A 49 16.57 0.80 7.33
N LEU A 50 17.38 0.08 6.57
CA LEU A 50 16.95 -0.61 5.36
C LEU A 50 15.76 -1.55 5.58
N PRO A 51 15.71 -2.40 6.61
CA PRO A 51 14.57 -3.30 6.80
C PRO A 51 13.23 -2.56 7.00
N ARG A 52 13.27 -1.45 7.74
CA ARG A 52 12.07 -0.63 7.96
C ARG A 52 11.68 0.16 6.72
N ALA A 53 12.67 0.72 6.02
CA ALA A 53 12.43 1.41 4.77
C ALA A 53 11.85 0.46 3.70
N LEU A 54 12.32 -0.77 3.63
CA LEU A 54 11.80 -1.78 2.72
C LEU A 54 10.34 -2.14 3.07
N PHE A 55 10.04 -2.30 4.36
CA PHE A 55 8.68 -2.52 4.83
C PHE A 55 7.73 -1.42 4.34
N TYR A 56 8.12 -0.16 4.51
CA TYR A 56 7.33 0.98 4.06
C TYR A 56 7.26 1.08 2.54
N ALA A 57 8.36 0.84 1.84
CA ALA A 57 8.38 0.91 0.38
C ALA A 57 7.40 -0.08 -0.26
N LYS A 58 7.35 -1.31 0.24
CA LYS A 58 6.42 -2.34 -0.23
C LYS A 58 4.97 -1.92 -0.04
N ARG A 59 4.64 -1.36 1.12
CA ARG A 59 3.29 -0.90 1.43
C ARG A 59 2.92 0.36 0.67
N PHE A 60 3.85 1.27 0.52
CA PHE A 60 3.66 2.46 -0.31
C PHE A 60 3.32 2.07 -1.75
N ALA A 61 4.10 1.16 -2.33
CA ALA A 61 3.86 0.66 -3.68
C ALA A 61 2.47 0.03 -3.80
N ALA A 62 2.04 -0.75 -2.81
CA ALA A 62 0.72 -1.38 -2.81
C ALA A 62 -0.42 -0.36 -2.78
N LYS A 63 -0.29 0.70 -1.98
CA LYS A 63 -1.30 1.76 -1.89
C LYS A 63 -1.41 2.53 -3.20
N GLU A 64 -0.27 2.90 -3.79
CA GLU A 64 -0.23 3.57 -5.09
C GLU A 64 -0.80 2.68 -6.20
N ALA A 65 -0.46 1.39 -6.20
CA ALA A 65 -0.96 0.44 -7.19
C ALA A 65 -2.48 0.29 -7.10
N PHE A 66 -3.04 0.26 -5.87
CA PHE A 66 -4.48 0.23 -5.68
C PHE A 66 -5.17 1.47 -6.25
N ALA A 67 -4.64 2.65 -5.95
CA ALA A 67 -5.20 3.90 -6.47
C ALA A 67 -5.14 3.96 -8.00
N LYS A 68 -4.07 3.45 -8.60
CA LYS A 68 -3.96 3.33 -10.06
C LYS A 68 -4.96 2.33 -10.62
N ALA A 69 -5.25 1.25 -9.91
CA ALA A 69 -6.26 0.27 -10.32
C ALA A 69 -7.67 0.88 -10.37
N LEU A 70 -7.94 1.89 -9.55
CA LEU A 70 -9.18 2.68 -9.63
C LEU A 70 -9.21 3.60 -10.84
N GLY A 71 -8.06 3.86 -11.48
CA GLY A 71 -7.93 4.82 -12.56
C GLY A 71 -7.88 6.28 -12.09
N LEU A 72 -7.76 6.50 -10.78
CA LEU A 72 -7.87 7.84 -10.19
C LEU A 72 -6.56 8.37 -9.62
N GLY A 73 -5.70 7.49 -9.08
CA GLY A 73 -4.56 7.89 -8.27
C GLY A 73 -4.96 8.31 -6.85
N ILE A 74 -3.97 8.56 -6.01
CA ILE A 74 -4.18 9.01 -4.63
C ILE A 74 -4.72 10.44 -4.62
N GLY A 75 -5.66 10.71 -3.71
CA GLY A 75 -6.22 12.04 -3.50
C GLY A 75 -7.47 12.36 -4.30
N ARG A 76 -7.96 11.40 -5.11
CA ARG A 76 -9.19 11.56 -5.90
C ARG A 76 -10.25 10.57 -5.43
N GLY A 77 -10.66 10.71 -4.18
CA GLY A 77 -11.65 9.85 -3.54
C GLY A 77 -11.06 8.82 -2.59
N VAL A 78 -9.82 8.46 -2.76
CA VAL A 78 -9.09 7.54 -1.87
C VAL A 78 -7.73 8.13 -1.53
N ASP A 79 -7.44 8.20 -0.23
CA ASP A 79 -6.16 8.66 0.30
C ASP A 79 -5.37 7.47 0.86
N PHE A 80 -4.10 7.70 1.16
CA PHE A 80 -3.22 6.67 1.72
C PHE A 80 -3.79 6.03 2.99
N ALA A 81 -4.39 6.84 3.88
CA ALA A 81 -4.93 6.36 5.16
C ALA A 81 -6.18 5.49 5.01
N ASP A 82 -6.80 5.49 3.84
CA ASP A 82 -7.98 4.67 3.54
C ASP A 82 -7.61 3.24 3.12
N ILE A 83 -6.34 3.00 2.84
CA ILE A 83 -5.83 1.74 2.30
C ILE A 83 -4.87 1.15 3.32
N GLU A 84 -5.23 0.03 3.93
CA GLU A 84 -4.35 -0.64 4.88
C GLU A 84 -3.84 -1.95 4.29
N ILE A 85 -2.54 -2.16 4.38
CA ILE A 85 -1.91 -3.39 3.91
C ILE A 85 -1.62 -4.27 5.12
N SER A 86 -2.14 -5.48 5.08
CA SER A 86 -1.89 -6.51 6.09
C SER A 86 -1.42 -7.79 5.40
N ASN A 87 -1.08 -8.78 6.20
CA ASN A 87 -0.71 -10.10 5.69
C ASN A 87 -1.63 -11.14 6.33
N ASP A 88 -2.00 -12.15 5.56
CA ASP A 88 -2.75 -13.28 6.10
C ASP A 88 -1.81 -14.22 6.88
N ASP A 89 -2.36 -15.32 7.40
CA ASP A 89 -1.61 -16.28 8.23
C ASP A 89 -0.46 -16.95 7.47
N LEU A 90 -0.55 -17.00 6.15
CA LEU A 90 0.51 -17.56 5.30
C LEU A 90 1.48 -16.51 4.77
N GLY A 91 1.30 -15.26 5.16
CA GLY A 91 2.16 -14.15 4.76
C GLY A 91 1.74 -13.44 3.48
N ALA A 92 0.64 -13.84 2.84
CA ALA A 92 0.18 -13.18 1.62
C ALA A 92 -0.36 -11.77 1.94
N PRO A 93 0.01 -10.76 1.13
CA PRO A 93 -0.45 -9.40 1.37
C PRO A 93 -1.93 -9.24 1.01
N LYS A 94 -2.62 -8.42 1.81
CA LYS A 94 -4.04 -8.11 1.64
C LYS A 94 -4.26 -6.61 1.75
N ILE A 95 -5.24 -6.11 1.01
CA ILE A 95 -5.70 -4.73 1.12
C ILE A 95 -7.01 -4.71 1.89
N ASN A 96 -7.04 -3.91 2.95
CA ASN A 96 -8.24 -3.61 3.72
C ASN A 96 -8.62 -2.16 3.46
N LEU A 97 -9.86 -1.93 3.00
CA LEU A 97 -10.36 -0.57 2.78
C LEU A 97 -11.01 -0.04 4.05
N LEU A 98 -10.59 1.15 4.46
CA LEU A 98 -11.08 1.83 5.66
C LEU A 98 -11.98 3.02 5.25
N ASN A 99 -12.67 3.60 6.25
CA ASN A 99 -13.44 4.85 6.07
C ASN A 99 -14.51 4.76 4.97
N ASP A 100 -15.23 3.62 4.93
CA ASP A 100 -16.31 3.36 3.96
C ASP A 100 -15.86 3.36 2.49
N LYS A 101 -14.59 3.15 2.22
CA LYS A 101 -14.07 3.16 0.84
C LYS A 101 -14.47 1.93 0.04
N GLU A 102 -14.92 0.87 0.67
CA GLU A 102 -15.56 -0.24 -0.05
C GLU A 102 -16.81 0.24 -0.81
N LYS A 103 -17.64 1.07 -0.16
CA LYS A 103 -18.81 1.68 -0.83
C LYS A 103 -18.39 2.58 -1.98
N PHE A 104 -17.30 3.34 -1.78
CA PHE A 104 -16.76 4.21 -2.83
C PHE A 104 -16.37 3.39 -4.06
N VAL A 105 -15.66 2.27 -3.89
CA VAL A 105 -15.23 1.41 -4.98
C VAL A 105 -16.43 0.80 -5.71
N LYS A 106 -17.43 0.32 -4.97
CA LYS A 106 -18.65 -0.23 -5.56
C LYS A 106 -19.37 0.79 -6.43
N LYS A 107 -19.48 2.03 -5.96
CA LYS A 107 -20.11 3.12 -6.70
C LYS A 107 -19.27 3.49 -7.92
N HIS A 108 -17.95 3.59 -7.74
CA HIS A 108 -17.04 3.98 -8.81
C HIS A 108 -17.10 3.02 -10.01
N PHE A 109 -17.16 1.72 -9.75
CA PHE A 109 -17.23 0.70 -10.79
C PHE A 109 -18.66 0.24 -11.11
N ALA A 110 -19.66 0.81 -10.46
CA ALA A 110 -21.06 0.38 -10.61
C ALA A 110 -21.22 -1.13 -10.45
N CYS A 111 -20.64 -1.69 -9.38
CA CYS A 111 -20.72 -3.12 -9.07
C CYS A 111 -21.11 -3.34 -7.61
N GLU A 112 -21.74 -4.48 -7.32
CA GLU A 112 -22.16 -4.81 -5.97
C GLU A 112 -21.06 -5.53 -5.18
N ASN A 113 -20.29 -6.36 -5.88
CA ASN A 113 -19.24 -7.17 -5.24
C ASN A 113 -17.97 -7.15 -6.07
N PHE A 114 -16.85 -7.04 -5.39
CA PHE A 114 -15.54 -7.06 -6.00
C PHE A 114 -14.52 -7.74 -5.07
N ALA A 115 -13.44 -8.21 -5.65
CA ALA A 115 -12.27 -8.70 -4.93
C ALA A 115 -11.06 -7.88 -5.32
N ILE A 116 -10.16 -7.72 -4.39
CA ILE A 116 -8.88 -7.05 -4.61
C ILE A 116 -7.77 -8.10 -4.52
N HIS A 117 -7.00 -8.22 -5.57
CA HIS A 117 -5.83 -9.11 -5.62
C HIS A 117 -4.58 -8.27 -5.57
N LEU A 118 -3.67 -8.61 -4.67
CA LEU A 118 -2.43 -7.88 -4.45
C LEU A 118 -1.24 -8.84 -4.49
N SER A 119 -0.23 -8.49 -5.24
CA SER A 119 1.07 -9.14 -5.18
C SER A 119 2.16 -8.09 -5.02
N ILE A 120 3.12 -8.36 -4.16
CA ILE A 120 4.24 -7.46 -3.87
C ILE A 120 5.53 -8.23 -4.08
N THR A 121 6.48 -7.60 -4.73
CA THR A 121 7.83 -8.13 -4.89
C THR A 121 8.85 -7.05 -4.59
N ASP A 122 10.01 -7.47 -4.15
CA ASP A 122 11.12 -6.56 -3.92
C ASP A 122 12.44 -7.21 -4.31
N GLU A 123 13.30 -6.39 -4.82
CA GLU A 123 14.71 -6.71 -5.05
C GLU A 123 15.46 -5.40 -4.85
N ASN A 124 16.16 -5.29 -3.71
CA ASN A 124 16.84 -4.05 -3.36
C ASN A 124 17.70 -3.55 -4.53
N PRO A 125 17.57 -2.29 -4.96
CA PRO A 125 16.94 -1.16 -4.26
C PRO A 125 15.48 -0.89 -4.63
N LEU A 126 14.74 -1.84 -5.18
CA LEU A 126 13.39 -1.62 -5.71
C LEU A 126 12.34 -2.46 -4.97
N ALA A 127 11.13 -1.91 -4.86
CA ALA A 127 9.93 -2.62 -4.45
C ALA A 127 8.83 -2.35 -5.46
N SER A 128 8.01 -3.35 -5.74
CA SER A 128 6.93 -3.23 -6.73
C SER A 128 5.67 -3.93 -6.23
N ALA A 129 4.53 -3.42 -6.63
CA ALA A 129 3.24 -4.03 -6.33
C ALA A 129 2.34 -4.00 -7.56
N ILE A 130 1.53 -5.03 -7.69
CA ILE A 130 0.46 -5.08 -8.67
C ILE A 130 -0.87 -5.31 -7.94
N VAL A 131 -1.90 -4.58 -8.36
CA VAL A 131 -3.27 -4.72 -7.85
C VAL A 131 -4.20 -5.00 -9.01
N ILE A 132 -5.07 -5.98 -8.83
CA ILE A 132 -6.15 -6.27 -9.76
C ILE A 132 -7.45 -6.17 -8.96
N ILE A 133 -8.39 -5.38 -9.47
CA ILE A 133 -9.74 -5.29 -8.91
C ILE A 133 -10.64 -6.08 -9.85
N ASP A 134 -11.32 -7.08 -9.31
CA ASP A 134 -12.10 -8.04 -10.07
C ASP A 134 -13.56 -8.02 -9.60
N LYS A 135 -14.47 -7.90 -10.56
CA LYS A 135 -15.90 -8.00 -10.25
C LYS A 135 -16.26 -9.46 -9.99
N ILE A 136 -16.90 -9.70 -8.88
CA ILE A 136 -17.41 -11.03 -8.52
C ILE A 136 -18.92 -11.05 -8.56
N SER A 137 -19.47 -12.18 -8.90
CA SER A 137 -20.92 -12.37 -9.07
C SER A 137 -21.65 -12.32 -7.74
#